data_5967bfcf5d77091eae4995ebe030dca9
#
_entry.id   5967bfcf5d77091eae4995ebe030dca9
#
_cell.length_a   1.000
_cell.length_b   1.000
_cell.length_c   1.000
_cell.angle_alpha   90.00
_cell.angle_beta   90.00
_cell.angle_gamma   90.00
#
_symmetry.space_group_name_H-M   'P 1'
#
loop_
_entity.id
_entity.type
_entity.pdbx_description
1 polymer ?
#
loop_
_entity_poly.entity_id
_entity_poly.type
_entity_poly.pdbx_seq_one_letter_code
_entity_poly.pdbx_strand_id
1 'polypeptide(L)'
;MSLHQINNTQVPGRLHGKVAIITGSTLGIGAAIARLFVHQGARVVLNSHNHDTAAECVSSELGPEHSLFVQADVADASAMRALVDQAIAKFGKVDVLVNNAGMNVFSDPLQMTDEEWQRCFSVDLEGAWNTTRAVLPFMLEQAAGSIINIASVHGHKIIPGCFPYPVAKHALIGLTRSLGIEYAARGIRVNSISPGLILTEAIQSWFASCPDPVAEQQRQAALLPCRRIGEPDEVAYTAVFLASDEARFINATDILIDGGRSQLYHD
;
A
#
# COMPACT_ATOMS: atom_id res chain seq x y z
N MET A 1 -5.41 16.58 -39.78
CA MET A 1 -5.54 17.49 -38.63
C MET A 1 -4.24 17.42 -37.82
N SER A 2 -3.52 18.53 -37.73
CA SER A 2 -2.18 18.62 -37.16
C SER A 2 -2.24 18.54 -35.64
N LEU A 3 -1.42 17.65 -35.02
CA LEU A 3 -1.24 17.46 -33.58
C LEU A 3 -0.50 18.60 -32.86
N HIS A 4 -0.45 19.80 -33.41
CA HIS A 4 0.44 20.89 -33.00
C HIS A 4 -0.26 22.08 -32.30
N GLN A 5 -1.34 21.83 -31.55
CA GLN A 5 -1.85 22.81 -30.59
C GLN A 5 -2.37 22.12 -29.32
N ILE A 6 -1.47 21.43 -28.61
CA ILE A 6 -1.70 21.24 -27.17
C ILE A 6 -1.22 22.54 -26.53
N ASN A 7 -2.16 23.43 -26.24
CA ASN A 7 -1.93 24.58 -25.41
C ASN A 7 -1.27 24.13 -24.10
N ASN A 8 -0.27 24.87 -23.65
CA ASN A 8 0.51 24.65 -22.43
C ASN A 8 -0.31 24.97 -21.15
N THR A 9 -1.55 24.48 -21.08
CA THR A 9 -2.30 24.33 -19.85
C THR A 9 -1.75 23.06 -19.18
N GLN A 10 -1.03 23.19 -18.08
CA GLN A 10 -0.59 22.06 -17.28
C GLN A 10 -1.79 21.12 -17.10
N VAL A 11 -1.70 19.93 -17.68
CA VAL A 11 -2.73 18.90 -17.48
C VAL A 11 -2.73 18.62 -15.98
N PRO A 12 -3.88 18.76 -15.30
CA PRO A 12 -3.95 18.45 -13.87
C PRO A 12 -3.42 17.05 -13.59
N GLY A 13 -2.69 16.89 -12.50
CA GLY A 13 -2.20 15.57 -12.11
C GLY A 13 -3.36 14.55 -11.98
N ARG A 14 -3.07 13.28 -12.20
CA ARG A 14 -4.06 12.17 -12.25
C ARG A 14 -4.92 12.05 -10.99
N LEU A 15 -4.45 12.60 -9.86
CA LEU A 15 -5.13 12.60 -8.55
C LEU A 15 -5.51 14.01 -8.10
N HIS A 16 -5.58 14.97 -9.03
CA HIS A 16 -5.89 16.35 -8.70
C HIS A 16 -7.18 16.49 -7.89
N GLY A 17 -7.08 17.15 -6.74
CA GLY A 17 -8.20 17.40 -5.82
C GLY A 17 -8.68 16.18 -5.02
N LYS A 18 -8.08 14.99 -5.18
CA LYS A 18 -8.37 13.82 -4.34
C LYS A 18 -7.70 13.93 -2.97
N VAL A 19 -8.30 13.31 -1.98
CA VAL A 19 -7.76 13.12 -0.63
C VAL A 19 -7.54 11.65 -0.37
N ALA A 20 -6.31 11.29 0.00
CA ALA A 20 -5.92 9.90 0.23
C ALA A 20 -5.43 9.68 1.66
N ILE A 21 -5.87 8.60 2.30
CA ILE A 21 -5.25 8.07 3.52
C ILE A 21 -4.30 6.95 3.12
N ILE A 22 -3.06 6.98 3.63
CA ILE A 22 -2.04 5.96 3.34
C ILE A 22 -1.48 5.47 4.68
N THR A 23 -1.75 4.21 5.04
CA THR A 23 -1.22 3.64 6.28
C THR A 23 0.22 3.18 6.10
N GLY A 24 1.06 3.28 7.16
CA GLY A 24 2.48 2.93 7.06
C GLY A 24 3.24 3.76 6.01
N SER A 25 3.00 5.06 5.94
CA SER A 25 3.43 5.92 4.85
C SER A 25 4.70 6.75 5.14
N THR A 26 5.47 6.39 6.15
CA THR A 26 6.69 7.12 6.52
C THR A 26 7.97 6.53 5.92
N LEU A 27 7.92 5.29 5.46
CA LEU A 27 9.05 4.57 4.85
C LEU A 27 8.59 3.70 3.66
N GLY A 28 9.54 3.25 2.86
CA GLY A 28 9.37 2.25 1.82
C GLY A 28 8.28 2.57 0.80
N ILE A 29 7.47 1.56 0.50
CA ILE A 29 6.38 1.66 -0.49
C ILE A 29 5.38 2.74 -0.10
N GLY A 30 4.99 2.83 1.18
CA GLY A 30 4.02 3.80 1.64
C GLY A 30 4.49 5.26 1.46
N ALA A 31 5.75 5.55 1.75
CA ALA A 31 6.34 6.87 1.53
C ALA A 31 6.44 7.22 0.04
N ALA A 32 6.83 6.26 -0.81
CA ALA A 32 6.84 6.44 -2.26
C ALA A 32 5.44 6.74 -2.82
N ILE A 33 4.41 6.02 -2.34
CA ILE A 33 3.01 6.28 -2.71
C ILE A 33 2.61 7.70 -2.27
N ALA A 34 2.91 8.11 -1.04
CA ALA A 34 2.56 9.43 -0.53
C ALA A 34 3.17 10.55 -1.35
N ARG A 35 4.48 10.47 -1.67
CA ARG A 35 5.19 11.43 -2.51
C ARG A 35 4.58 11.53 -3.90
N LEU A 36 4.37 10.38 -4.54
CA LEU A 36 3.84 10.35 -5.89
C LEU A 36 2.39 10.83 -5.94
N PHE A 37 1.56 10.53 -4.92
CA PHE A 37 0.18 11.02 -4.84
C PHE A 37 0.14 12.55 -4.76
N VAL A 38 0.99 13.16 -3.92
CA VAL A 38 1.10 14.63 -3.84
C VAL A 38 1.61 15.21 -5.16
N HIS A 39 2.60 14.59 -5.79
CA HIS A 39 3.09 15.01 -7.12
C HIS A 39 1.98 14.95 -8.18
N GLN A 40 1.04 14.02 -8.06
CA GLN A 40 -0.14 13.89 -8.92
C GLN A 40 -1.33 14.76 -8.48
N GLY A 41 -1.14 15.68 -7.52
CA GLY A 41 -2.13 16.67 -7.10
C GLY A 41 -3.10 16.24 -6.03
N ALA A 42 -2.84 15.13 -5.33
CA ALA A 42 -3.62 14.71 -4.17
C ALA A 42 -3.15 15.44 -2.89
N ARG A 43 -4.03 15.46 -1.89
CA ARG A 43 -3.68 15.70 -0.49
C ARG A 43 -3.66 14.36 0.24
N VAL A 44 -2.70 14.17 1.15
CA VAL A 44 -2.48 12.88 1.80
C VAL A 44 -2.56 12.96 3.31
N VAL A 45 -3.14 11.94 3.93
CA VAL A 45 -3.00 11.68 5.36
C VAL A 45 -1.96 10.58 5.53
N LEU A 46 -0.84 10.94 6.14
CA LEU A 46 0.25 10.06 6.48
C LEU A 46 -0.03 9.38 7.81
N ASN A 47 0.34 8.12 7.94
CA ASN A 47 0.18 7.36 9.16
C ASN A 47 1.39 6.47 9.44
N SER A 48 1.75 6.40 10.69
CA SER A 48 2.64 5.40 11.27
C SER A 48 2.22 5.13 12.72
N HIS A 49 2.56 3.97 13.25
CA HIS A 49 2.39 3.68 14.67
C HIS A 49 3.41 4.45 15.55
N ASN A 50 4.50 4.90 14.96
CA ASN A 50 5.51 5.75 15.60
C ASN A 50 5.49 7.17 15.01
N HIS A 51 5.80 8.15 15.84
CA HIS A 51 6.17 9.50 15.42
C HIS A 51 7.69 9.63 15.59
N ASP A 52 8.40 9.36 14.54
CA ASP A 52 9.88 9.34 14.51
C ASP A 52 10.42 10.28 13.42
N THR A 53 11.74 10.32 13.28
CA THR A 53 12.43 11.16 12.29
C THR A 53 11.94 10.88 10.86
N ALA A 54 11.54 9.64 10.53
CA ALA A 54 11.04 9.34 9.20
C ALA A 54 9.67 9.99 8.95
N ALA A 55 8.78 10.00 9.96
CA ALA A 55 7.50 10.69 9.90
C ALA A 55 7.66 12.21 9.74
N GLU A 56 8.59 12.80 10.50
CA GLU A 56 8.92 14.23 10.40
C GLU A 56 9.49 14.58 9.03
N CYS A 57 10.37 13.73 8.49
CA CYS A 57 11.02 13.94 7.20
C CYS A 57 9.99 13.99 6.06
N VAL A 58 9.13 12.97 5.95
CA VAL A 58 8.11 12.91 4.89
C VAL A 58 7.07 14.01 5.05
N SER A 59 6.65 14.32 6.28
CA SER A 59 5.69 15.40 6.55
C SER A 59 6.26 16.77 6.16
N SER A 60 7.52 17.04 6.48
CA SER A 60 8.21 18.29 6.14
C SER A 60 8.42 18.42 4.63
N GLU A 61 8.80 17.34 3.97
CA GLU A 61 9.00 17.30 2.51
C GLU A 61 7.70 17.63 1.75
N LEU A 62 6.57 17.04 2.16
CA LEU A 62 5.30 17.23 1.48
C LEU A 62 4.60 18.54 1.85
N GLY A 63 4.90 19.08 3.01
CA GLY A 63 4.36 20.34 3.53
C GLY A 63 2.93 20.25 4.05
N PRO A 64 2.52 21.19 4.94
CA PRO A 64 1.25 21.13 5.66
C PRO A 64 0.02 21.35 4.78
N GLU A 65 0.17 21.98 3.62
CA GLU A 65 -0.93 22.22 2.66
C GLU A 65 -1.34 20.91 1.96
N HIS A 66 -0.40 19.99 1.78
CA HIS A 66 -0.61 18.74 1.04
C HIS A 66 -0.67 17.50 1.92
N SER A 67 -0.22 17.60 3.17
CA SER A 67 -0.13 16.44 4.06
C SER A 67 -0.65 16.70 5.47
N LEU A 68 -1.11 15.64 6.13
CA LEU A 68 -1.41 15.55 7.55
C LEU A 68 -0.80 14.27 8.08
N PHE A 69 0.07 14.35 9.07
CA PHE A 69 0.54 13.15 9.77
C PHE A 69 -0.35 12.86 10.98
N VAL A 70 -0.79 11.61 11.12
CA VAL A 70 -1.53 11.11 12.29
C VAL A 70 -0.88 9.83 12.80
N GLN A 71 -0.34 9.89 14.02
CA GLN A 71 0.17 8.70 14.69
C GLN A 71 -0.99 7.83 15.15
N ALA A 72 -1.02 6.57 14.67
CA ALA A 72 -2.01 5.58 15.08
C ALA A 72 -1.56 4.16 14.73
N ASP A 73 -1.85 3.19 15.59
CA ASP A 73 -1.65 1.77 15.26
C ASP A 73 -2.88 1.26 14.50
N VAL A 74 -2.65 0.67 13.32
CA VAL A 74 -3.73 0.10 12.49
C VAL A 74 -4.48 -1.04 13.18
N ALA A 75 -3.84 -1.72 14.12
CA ALA A 75 -4.47 -2.76 14.95
C ALA A 75 -5.53 -2.19 15.91
N ASP A 76 -5.49 -0.89 16.22
CA ASP A 76 -6.49 -0.22 17.06
C ASP A 76 -7.59 0.42 16.19
N ALA A 77 -8.76 -0.21 16.20
CA ALA A 77 -9.92 0.26 15.45
C ALA A 77 -10.43 1.65 15.90
N SER A 78 -10.20 2.04 17.15
CA SER A 78 -10.62 3.36 17.66
C SER A 78 -9.64 4.45 17.19
N ALA A 79 -8.33 4.15 17.16
CA ALA A 79 -7.32 5.02 16.61
C ALA A 79 -7.52 5.25 15.10
N MET A 80 -7.92 4.21 14.34
CA MET A 80 -8.23 4.37 12.92
C MET A 80 -9.47 5.23 12.66
N ARG A 81 -10.51 5.13 13.48
CA ARG A 81 -11.65 6.06 13.41
C ARG A 81 -11.21 7.51 13.66
N ALA A 82 -10.45 7.74 14.73
CA ALA A 82 -9.95 9.08 15.07
C ALA A 82 -9.02 9.65 13.95
N LEU A 83 -8.25 8.82 13.28
CA LEU A 83 -7.44 9.22 12.12
C LEU A 83 -8.33 9.69 10.96
N VAL A 84 -9.38 8.93 10.64
CA VAL A 84 -10.32 9.30 9.57
C VAL A 84 -11.06 10.58 9.91
N ASP A 85 -11.52 10.76 11.18
CA ASP A 85 -12.16 11.99 11.63
C ASP A 85 -11.25 13.22 11.47
N GLN A 86 -9.95 13.08 11.76
CA GLN A 86 -8.97 14.15 11.52
C GLN A 86 -8.77 14.43 10.02
N ALA A 87 -8.77 13.39 9.18
CA ALA A 87 -8.71 13.56 7.73
C ALA A 87 -9.91 14.36 7.20
N ILE A 88 -11.12 14.02 7.64
CA ILE A 88 -12.35 14.72 7.28
C ILE A 88 -12.34 16.16 7.81
N ALA A 89 -11.93 16.37 9.06
CA ALA A 89 -11.86 17.72 9.65
C ALA A 89 -10.92 18.64 8.88
N LYS A 90 -9.77 18.10 8.41
CA LYS A 90 -8.76 18.89 7.68
C LYS A 90 -9.08 19.07 6.20
N PHE A 91 -9.53 18.02 5.52
CA PHE A 91 -9.62 18.00 4.06
C PHE A 91 -11.05 17.89 3.52
N GLY A 92 -12.04 17.63 4.39
CA GLY A 92 -13.48 17.61 4.07
C GLY A 92 -13.97 16.31 3.44
N LYS A 93 -13.08 15.39 3.04
CA LYS A 93 -13.46 14.13 2.37
C LYS A 93 -12.32 13.10 2.41
N VAL A 94 -12.64 11.87 2.01
CA VAL A 94 -11.66 10.81 1.70
C VAL A 94 -12.07 10.12 0.39
N ASP A 95 -11.26 10.25 -0.65
CA ASP A 95 -11.50 9.63 -1.97
C ASP A 95 -10.76 8.30 -2.13
N VAL A 96 -9.60 8.17 -1.48
CA VAL A 96 -8.70 7.01 -1.64
C VAL A 96 -8.24 6.52 -0.27
N LEU A 97 -8.21 5.22 -0.10
CA LEU A 97 -7.53 4.55 1.00
C LEU A 97 -6.45 3.62 0.45
N VAL A 98 -5.22 3.73 0.95
CA VAL A 98 -4.15 2.76 0.70
C VAL A 98 -3.81 2.08 2.02
N ASN A 99 -4.23 0.84 2.19
CA ASN A 99 -3.82 -0.03 3.28
C ASN A 99 -2.45 -0.61 2.96
N ASN A 100 -1.40 0.08 3.40
CA ASN A 100 -0.01 -0.31 3.16
C ASN A 100 0.71 -0.75 4.43
N ALA A 101 0.26 -0.34 5.62
CA ALA A 101 0.84 -0.82 6.87
C ALA A 101 0.88 -2.35 6.91
N GLY A 102 2.01 -2.90 7.26
CA GLY A 102 2.24 -4.34 7.32
C GLY A 102 3.57 -4.64 8.00
N MET A 103 3.73 -5.87 8.42
CA MET A 103 4.95 -6.36 9.03
C MET A 103 5.29 -7.79 8.60
N ASN A 104 6.58 -8.05 8.46
CA ASN A 104 7.06 -9.40 8.20
C ASN A 104 7.19 -10.16 9.52
N VAL A 105 6.26 -11.07 9.81
CA VAL A 105 6.40 -12.06 10.88
C VAL A 105 6.76 -13.38 10.25
N PHE A 106 7.96 -13.87 10.53
CA PHE A 106 8.46 -15.14 10.01
C PHE A 106 8.90 -16.01 11.19
N SER A 107 8.21 -17.14 11.40
CA SER A 107 8.51 -18.06 12.50
C SER A 107 8.30 -19.50 12.04
N ASP A 108 8.99 -20.44 12.67
CA ASP A 108 8.69 -21.85 12.48
C ASP A 108 7.30 -22.15 13.05
N PRO A 109 6.43 -22.87 12.31
CA PRO A 109 5.06 -23.14 12.76
C PRO A 109 4.94 -23.81 14.13
N LEU A 110 5.92 -24.61 14.53
CA LEU A 110 5.92 -25.29 15.85
C LEU A 110 6.52 -24.43 16.97
N GLN A 111 7.26 -23.37 16.62
CA GLN A 111 7.90 -22.46 17.58
C GLN A 111 7.13 -21.15 17.73
N MET A 112 6.16 -20.89 16.83
CA MET A 112 5.37 -19.65 16.81
C MET A 112 4.56 -19.49 18.09
N THR A 113 4.63 -18.32 18.70
CA THR A 113 3.78 -17.97 19.85
C THR A 113 2.42 -17.44 19.39
N ASP A 114 1.43 -17.49 20.27
CA ASP A 114 0.10 -16.93 20.01
C ASP A 114 0.20 -15.40 19.79
N GLU A 115 1.13 -14.73 20.47
CA GLU A 115 1.39 -13.28 20.31
C GLU A 115 1.95 -12.94 18.93
N GLU A 116 2.88 -13.74 18.40
CA GLU A 116 3.42 -13.55 17.04
C GLU A 116 2.33 -13.77 15.99
N TRP A 117 1.53 -14.83 16.14
CA TRP A 117 0.37 -15.08 15.29
C TRP A 117 -0.60 -13.89 15.32
N GLN A 118 -1.05 -13.50 16.52
CA GLN A 118 -1.98 -12.40 16.71
C GLN A 118 -1.42 -11.09 16.14
N ARG A 119 -0.14 -10.80 16.37
CA ARG A 119 0.51 -9.59 15.87
C ARG A 119 0.53 -9.54 14.34
N CYS A 120 0.83 -10.66 13.68
CA CYS A 120 0.78 -10.75 12.22
C CYS A 120 -0.62 -10.39 11.68
N PHE A 121 -1.66 -11.05 12.20
CA PHE A 121 -3.02 -10.85 11.69
C PHE A 121 -3.59 -9.49 12.07
N SER A 122 -3.32 -8.99 13.27
CA SER A 122 -3.83 -7.68 13.72
C SER A 122 -3.29 -6.53 12.87
N VAL A 123 -2.07 -6.63 12.33
CA VAL A 123 -1.49 -5.59 11.47
C VAL A 123 -1.81 -5.85 10.00
N ASP A 124 -1.49 -7.06 9.48
CA ASP A 124 -1.50 -7.34 8.04
C ASP A 124 -2.90 -7.61 7.45
N LEU A 125 -3.90 -7.88 8.30
CA LEU A 125 -5.28 -8.15 7.87
C LEU A 125 -6.29 -7.25 8.60
N GLU A 126 -6.34 -7.32 9.94
CA GLU A 126 -7.34 -6.59 10.71
C GLU A 126 -7.12 -5.08 10.62
N GLY A 127 -5.87 -4.63 10.53
CA GLY A 127 -5.53 -3.22 10.33
C GLY A 127 -6.10 -2.66 9.03
N ALA A 128 -6.02 -3.41 7.93
CA ALA A 128 -6.65 -3.04 6.67
C ALA A 128 -8.19 -3.00 6.79
N TRP A 129 -8.79 -3.95 7.50
CA TRP A 129 -10.22 -3.95 7.79
C TRP A 129 -10.63 -2.77 8.68
N ASN A 130 -9.89 -2.49 9.76
CA ASN A 130 -10.17 -1.38 10.67
C ASN A 130 -10.21 -0.04 9.94
N THR A 131 -9.20 0.23 9.12
CA THR A 131 -9.13 1.48 8.35
C THR A 131 -10.21 1.53 7.28
N THR A 132 -10.43 0.42 6.56
CA THR A 132 -11.49 0.32 5.54
C THR A 132 -12.86 0.60 6.16
N ARG A 133 -13.19 -0.04 7.28
CA ARG A 133 -14.46 0.17 7.99
C ARG A 133 -14.64 1.61 8.45
N ALA A 134 -13.55 2.30 8.79
CA ALA A 134 -13.62 3.70 9.22
C ALA A 134 -13.88 4.66 8.04
N VAL A 135 -13.34 4.41 6.83
CA VAL A 135 -13.56 5.29 5.66
C VAL A 135 -14.84 5.00 4.90
N LEU A 136 -15.34 3.75 4.93
CA LEU A 136 -16.50 3.31 4.14
C LEU A 136 -17.73 4.20 4.29
N PRO A 137 -18.15 4.64 5.49
CA PRO A 137 -19.33 5.53 5.63
C PRO A 137 -19.22 6.79 4.78
N PHE A 138 -18.07 7.44 4.76
CA PHE A 138 -17.81 8.66 3.99
C PHE A 138 -17.76 8.41 2.48
N MET A 139 -17.12 7.32 2.05
CA MET A 139 -17.10 6.91 0.63
C MET A 139 -18.49 6.53 0.13
N LEU A 140 -19.32 5.90 0.97
CA LEU A 140 -20.70 5.54 0.64
C LEU A 140 -21.61 6.77 0.51
N GLU A 141 -21.44 7.77 1.36
CA GLU A 141 -22.15 9.04 1.25
C GLU A 141 -21.82 9.78 -0.04
N GLN A 142 -20.54 9.72 -0.47
CA GLN A 142 -20.09 10.29 -1.73
C GLN A 142 -20.46 9.45 -2.96
N ALA A 143 -20.94 8.21 -2.77
CA ALA A 143 -21.11 7.19 -3.82
C ALA A 143 -19.86 7.02 -4.71
N ALA A 144 -18.69 7.20 -4.14
CA ALA A 144 -17.39 7.12 -4.84
C ALA A 144 -16.25 6.80 -3.86
N GLY A 145 -15.33 5.91 -4.24
CA GLY A 145 -14.14 5.60 -3.46
C GLY A 145 -13.23 4.60 -4.14
N SER A 146 -11.94 4.66 -3.84
CA SER A 146 -10.95 3.67 -4.26
C SER A 146 -10.16 3.18 -3.06
N ILE A 147 -10.23 1.89 -2.77
CA ILE A 147 -9.47 1.23 -1.70
C ILE A 147 -8.43 0.33 -2.36
N ILE A 148 -7.17 0.48 -1.94
CA ILE A 148 -6.02 -0.25 -2.46
C ILE A 148 -5.33 -0.94 -1.29
N ASN A 149 -5.29 -2.26 -1.33
CA ASN A 149 -4.61 -3.07 -0.32
C ASN A 149 -3.23 -3.48 -0.83
N ILE A 150 -2.16 -3.15 -0.11
CA ILE A 150 -0.82 -3.64 -0.44
C ILE A 150 -0.68 -5.05 0.16
N ALA A 151 -0.91 -6.03 -0.71
CA ALA A 151 -0.78 -7.44 -0.38
C ALA A 151 0.69 -7.90 -0.56
N SER A 152 0.93 -8.99 -1.23
CA SER A 152 2.26 -9.53 -1.54
C SER A 152 2.13 -10.66 -2.56
N VAL A 153 3.19 -10.96 -3.31
CA VAL A 153 3.30 -12.23 -4.06
C VAL A 153 3.12 -13.44 -3.14
N HIS A 154 3.39 -13.29 -1.83
CA HIS A 154 3.10 -14.30 -0.82
C HIS A 154 1.61 -14.54 -0.58
N GLY A 155 0.73 -13.71 -1.12
CA GLY A 155 -0.71 -13.98 -1.24
C GLY A 155 -1.06 -14.96 -2.38
N HIS A 156 -0.09 -15.41 -3.17
CA HIS A 156 -0.25 -16.33 -4.31
C HIS A 156 0.75 -17.49 -4.30
N LYS A 157 2.01 -17.20 -3.97
CA LYS A 157 3.12 -18.15 -3.98
C LYS A 157 3.87 -18.06 -2.65
N ILE A 158 4.27 -19.19 -2.13
CA ILE A 158 4.86 -19.30 -0.81
C ILE A 158 6.29 -19.83 -0.95
N ILE A 159 7.21 -19.25 -0.20
CA ILE A 159 8.54 -19.83 0.01
C ILE A 159 8.66 -20.32 1.45
N PRO A 160 9.42 -21.39 1.70
CA PRO A 160 9.65 -21.89 3.05
C PRO A 160 10.21 -20.82 3.97
N GLY A 161 9.86 -20.86 5.26
CA GLY A 161 10.37 -19.96 6.28
C GLY A 161 9.64 -18.60 6.38
N CYS A 162 8.52 -18.40 5.68
CA CYS A 162 7.76 -17.14 5.73
C CYS A 162 6.43 -17.22 6.49
N PHE A 163 6.16 -18.33 7.20
CA PHE A 163 4.92 -18.50 7.98
C PHE A 163 4.90 -17.52 9.18
N PRO A 164 3.75 -16.87 9.53
CA PRO A 164 2.40 -16.99 8.99
C PRO A 164 2.05 -15.88 7.96
N TYR A 165 2.97 -14.98 7.65
CA TYR A 165 2.78 -13.82 6.77
C TYR A 165 2.02 -14.17 5.46
N PRO A 166 2.35 -15.28 4.72
CA PRO A 166 1.59 -15.64 3.53
C PRO A 166 0.10 -15.90 3.80
N VAL A 167 -0.25 -16.42 4.97
CA VAL A 167 -1.66 -16.68 5.33
C VAL A 167 -2.43 -15.36 5.43
N ALA A 168 -1.85 -14.35 6.13
CA ALA A 168 -2.45 -13.02 6.24
C ALA A 168 -2.60 -12.35 4.86
N LYS A 169 -1.60 -12.46 3.98
CA LYS A 169 -1.64 -11.86 2.63
C LYS A 169 -2.61 -12.56 1.68
N HIS A 170 -2.81 -13.89 1.79
CA HIS A 170 -3.90 -14.59 1.11
C HIS A 170 -5.27 -14.09 1.59
N ALA A 171 -5.44 -13.93 2.91
CA ALA A 171 -6.67 -13.42 3.49
C ALA A 171 -6.95 -11.97 3.05
N LEU A 172 -5.92 -11.12 2.94
CA LEU A 172 -6.07 -9.72 2.46
C LEU A 172 -6.53 -9.65 1.00
N ILE A 173 -6.07 -10.55 0.12
CA ILE A 173 -6.59 -10.69 -1.25
C ILE A 173 -8.04 -11.15 -1.21
N GLY A 174 -8.40 -12.09 -0.31
CA GLY A 174 -9.79 -12.50 -0.07
C GLY A 174 -10.68 -11.33 0.37
N LEU A 175 -10.21 -10.52 1.32
CA LEU A 175 -10.88 -9.31 1.79
C LEU A 175 -11.10 -8.31 0.63
N THR A 176 -10.08 -8.10 -0.21
CA THR A 176 -10.13 -7.23 -1.39
C THR A 176 -11.28 -7.63 -2.32
N ARG A 177 -11.36 -8.90 -2.69
CA ARG A 177 -12.39 -9.43 -3.59
C ARG A 177 -13.78 -9.32 -2.98
N SER A 178 -13.92 -9.69 -1.72
CA SER A 178 -15.18 -9.65 -0.98
C SER A 178 -15.77 -8.24 -0.93
N LEU A 179 -14.98 -7.27 -0.49
CA LEU A 179 -15.42 -5.88 -0.39
C LEU A 179 -15.62 -5.23 -1.77
N GLY A 180 -14.77 -5.56 -2.75
CA GLY A 180 -14.91 -5.05 -4.10
C GLY A 180 -16.24 -5.46 -4.74
N ILE A 181 -16.69 -6.69 -4.55
CA ILE A 181 -17.99 -7.16 -5.05
C ILE A 181 -19.14 -6.55 -4.25
N GLU A 182 -19.03 -6.50 -2.91
CA GLU A 182 -20.09 -6.01 -2.02
C GLU A 182 -20.45 -4.54 -2.29
N TYR A 183 -19.44 -3.70 -2.57
CA TYR A 183 -19.63 -2.26 -2.70
C TYR A 183 -19.59 -1.74 -4.14
N ALA A 184 -19.43 -2.61 -5.15
CA ALA A 184 -19.34 -2.23 -6.57
C ALA A 184 -20.53 -1.37 -7.03
N ALA A 185 -21.76 -1.80 -6.73
CA ALA A 185 -22.99 -1.07 -7.10
C ALA A 185 -23.16 0.27 -6.37
N ARG A 186 -22.33 0.53 -5.37
CA ARG A 186 -22.34 1.75 -4.55
C ARG A 186 -21.19 2.70 -4.90
N GLY A 187 -20.51 2.47 -6.05
CA GLY A 187 -19.48 3.34 -6.56
C GLY A 187 -18.10 3.18 -5.92
N ILE A 188 -17.87 2.15 -5.11
CA ILE A 188 -16.59 1.91 -4.44
C ILE A 188 -15.87 0.76 -5.12
N ARG A 189 -14.59 0.97 -5.43
CA ARG A 189 -13.67 -0.04 -5.96
C ARG A 189 -12.69 -0.47 -4.89
N VAL A 190 -12.44 -1.76 -4.80
CA VAL A 190 -11.44 -2.32 -3.89
C VAL A 190 -10.53 -3.25 -4.69
N ASN A 191 -9.24 -2.92 -4.75
CA ASN A 191 -8.24 -3.70 -5.46
C ASN A 191 -7.02 -3.95 -4.56
N SER A 192 -6.19 -4.91 -4.92
CA SER A 192 -4.90 -5.10 -4.27
C SER A 192 -3.74 -5.01 -5.26
N ILE A 193 -2.59 -4.68 -4.71
CA ILE A 193 -1.29 -4.75 -5.39
C ILE A 193 -0.48 -5.78 -4.62
N SER A 194 0.13 -6.73 -5.33
CA SER A 194 0.98 -7.77 -4.77
C SER A 194 2.43 -7.58 -5.23
N PRO A 195 3.24 -6.79 -4.48
CA PRO A 195 4.64 -6.62 -4.79
C PRO A 195 5.43 -7.92 -4.57
N GLY A 196 6.47 -8.13 -5.38
CA GLY A 196 7.54 -9.07 -5.12
C GLY A 196 8.62 -8.49 -4.21
N LEU A 197 9.88 -8.77 -4.50
CA LEU A 197 11.00 -8.18 -3.77
C LEU A 197 11.21 -6.74 -4.24
N ILE A 198 10.97 -5.77 -3.32
CA ILE A 198 11.09 -4.33 -3.55
C ILE A 198 12.19 -3.77 -2.64
N LEU A 199 13.07 -2.94 -3.19
CA LEU A 199 14.24 -2.38 -2.49
C LEU A 199 13.83 -1.24 -1.55
N THR A 200 13.14 -1.60 -0.46
CA THR A 200 12.81 -0.69 0.65
C THR A 200 13.95 -0.60 1.64
N GLU A 201 13.90 0.38 2.56
CA GLU A 201 14.88 0.53 3.65
C GLU A 201 14.98 -0.75 4.51
N ALA A 202 13.88 -1.47 4.73
CA ALA A 202 13.87 -2.74 5.45
C ALA A 202 14.65 -3.83 4.68
N ILE A 203 14.50 -3.91 3.36
CA ILE A 203 15.24 -4.84 2.50
C ILE A 203 16.71 -4.45 2.38
N GLN A 204 17.02 -3.15 2.30
CA GLN A 204 18.41 -2.66 2.33
C GLN A 204 19.09 -3.01 3.66
N SER A 205 18.40 -2.83 4.79
CA SER A 205 18.90 -3.22 6.11
C SER A 205 19.12 -4.73 6.23
N TRP A 206 18.20 -5.52 5.64
CA TRP A 206 18.39 -6.97 5.57
C TRP A 206 19.61 -7.34 4.76
N PHE A 207 19.82 -6.77 3.56
CA PHE A 207 21.05 -7.00 2.79
C PHE A 207 22.29 -6.61 3.57
N ALA A 208 22.28 -5.45 4.24
CA ALA A 208 23.40 -4.99 5.06
C ALA A 208 23.75 -5.96 6.21
N SER A 209 22.80 -6.76 6.68
CA SER A 209 23.01 -7.77 7.72
C SER A 209 23.57 -9.11 7.19
N CYS A 210 23.58 -9.29 5.87
CA CYS A 210 24.12 -10.51 5.26
C CYS A 210 25.66 -10.52 5.31
N PRO A 211 26.31 -11.72 5.36
CA PRO A 211 27.78 -11.83 5.35
C PRO A 211 28.45 -11.18 4.13
N ASP A 212 27.81 -11.21 2.97
CA ASP A 212 28.19 -10.50 1.75
C ASP A 212 26.95 -9.83 1.15
N PRO A 213 26.69 -8.56 1.48
CA PRO A 213 25.52 -7.83 1.02
C PRO A 213 25.41 -7.74 -0.51
N VAL A 214 26.54 -7.54 -1.21
CA VAL A 214 26.57 -7.39 -2.66
C VAL A 214 26.25 -8.71 -3.36
N ALA A 215 26.87 -9.79 -2.94
CA ALA A 215 26.61 -11.11 -3.49
C ALA A 215 25.16 -11.54 -3.24
N GLU A 216 24.60 -11.27 -2.05
CA GLU A 216 23.22 -11.61 -1.74
C GLU A 216 22.23 -10.80 -2.59
N GLN A 217 22.46 -9.50 -2.76
CA GLN A 217 21.62 -8.66 -3.63
C GLN A 217 21.67 -9.15 -5.09
N GLN A 218 22.84 -9.49 -5.60
CA GLN A 218 23.01 -10.07 -6.95
C GLN A 218 22.30 -11.42 -7.06
N ARG A 219 22.42 -12.28 -6.06
CA ARG A 219 21.73 -13.56 -6.01
C ARG A 219 20.22 -13.39 -6.06
N GLN A 220 19.66 -12.48 -5.27
CA GLN A 220 18.22 -12.19 -5.26
C GLN A 220 17.76 -11.64 -6.61
N ALA A 221 18.50 -10.70 -7.19
CA ALA A 221 18.20 -10.16 -8.52
C ALA A 221 18.21 -11.27 -9.60
N ALA A 222 19.15 -12.22 -9.52
CA ALA A 222 19.26 -13.32 -10.46
C ALA A 222 18.09 -14.32 -10.40
N LEU A 223 17.37 -14.40 -9.28
CA LEU A 223 16.15 -15.21 -9.13
C LEU A 223 14.94 -14.60 -9.85
N LEU A 224 14.98 -13.32 -10.18
CA LEU A 224 13.88 -12.62 -10.83
C LEU A 224 14.05 -12.70 -12.36
N PRO A 225 13.01 -13.01 -13.14
CA PRO A 225 13.10 -13.03 -14.60
C PRO A 225 13.63 -11.73 -15.20
N CYS A 226 13.26 -10.58 -14.62
CA CYS A 226 13.74 -9.26 -15.04
C CYS A 226 15.17 -8.94 -14.59
N ARG A 227 15.86 -9.85 -13.83
CA ARG A 227 17.24 -9.73 -13.36
C ARG A 227 17.55 -8.50 -12.52
N ARG A 228 16.53 -7.91 -11.89
CA ARG A 228 16.67 -6.81 -10.95
C ARG A 228 15.62 -6.88 -9.86
N ILE A 229 15.88 -6.23 -8.75
CA ILE A 229 14.92 -5.99 -7.67
C ILE A 229 14.02 -4.81 -8.08
N GLY A 230 12.77 -4.80 -7.66
CA GLY A 230 11.84 -3.71 -7.93
C GLY A 230 12.09 -2.51 -7.01
N GLU A 231 11.65 -1.33 -7.43
CA GLU A 231 11.76 -0.09 -6.67
C GLU A 231 10.39 0.31 -6.08
N PRO A 232 10.35 1.02 -4.93
CA PRO A 232 9.10 1.48 -4.32
C PRO A 232 8.22 2.31 -5.27
N ASP A 233 8.83 3.13 -6.12
CA ASP A 233 8.13 3.97 -7.10
C ASP A 233 7.36 3.14 -8.13
N GLU A 234 7.81 1.94 -8.49
CA GLU A 234 7.12 1.06 -9.43
C GLU A 234 5.77 0.58 -8.84
N VAL A 235 5.72 0.37 -7.53
CA VAL A 235 4.47 0.08 -6.82
C VAL A 235 3.60 1.33 -6.73
N ALA A 236 4.21 2.49 -6.45
CA ALA A 236 3.51 3.76 -6.34
C ALA A 236 2.83 4.19 -7.65
N TYR A 237 3.44 3.97 -8.81
CA TYR A 237 2.79 4.25 -10.11
C TYR A 237 1.52 3.42 -10.32
N THR A 238 1.52 2.16 -9.89
CA THR A 238 0.32 1.31 -9.97
C THR A 238 -0.75 1.78 -8.98
N ALA A 239 -0.35 2.22 -7.77
CA ALA A 239 -1.28 2.79 -6.81
C ALA A 239 -1.93 4.09 -7.35
N VAL A 240 -1.17 4.98 -8.01
CA VAL A 240 -1.71 6.16 -8.71
C VAL A 240 -2.75 5.75 -9.75
N PHE A 241 -2.44 4.77 -10.59
CA PHE A 241 -3.37 4.28 -11.61
C PHE A 241 -4.67 3.77 -10.97
N LEU A 242 -4.60 2.90 -9.97
CA LEU A 242 -5.78 2.35 -9.29
C LEU A 242 -6.58 3.43 -8.52
N ALA A 243 -5.93 4.46 -8.01
CA ALA A 243 -6.57 5.58 -7.33
C ALA A 243 -7.26 6.56 -8.30
N SER A 244 -6.82 6.59 -9.56
CA SER A 244 -7.28 7.53 -10.57
C SER A 244 -8.61 7.10 -11.21
N ASP A 245 -9.18 8.03 -11.97
CA ASP A 245 -10.40 7.79 -12.75
C ASP A 245 -10.16 6.94 -14.00
N GLU A 246 -8.90 6.65 -14.34
CA GLU A 246 -8.55 5.74 -15.43
C GLU A 246 -8.88 4.28 -15.11
N ALA A 247 -8.94 3.92 -13.82
CA ALA A 247 -9.19 2.56 -13.34
C ALA A 247 -10.66 2.29 -12.97
N ARG A 248 -11.64 3.05 -13.51
CA ARG A 248 -13.05 2.96 -13.09
C ARG A 248 -13.68 1.59 -13.30
N PHE A 249 -13.17 0.80 -14.24
CA PHE A 249 -13.69 -0.56 -14.52
C PHE A 249 -12.81 -1.67 -13.94
N ILE A 250 -11.81 -1.32 -13.12
CA ILE A 250 -10.93 -2.26 -12.41
C ILE A 250 -11.42 -2.36 -10.97
N ASN A 251 -11.93 -3.54 -10.59
CA ASN A 251 -12.48 -3.79 -9.26
C ASN A 251 -12.32 -5.26 -8.86
N ALA A 252 -12.17 -5.53 -7.57
CA ALA A 252 -12.04 -6.87 -6.98
C ALA A 252 -10.87 -7.69 -7.56
N THR A 253 -9.82 -7.01 -8.05
CA THR A 253 -8.65 -7.65 -8.68
C THR A 253 -7.38 -7.43 -7.87
N ASP A 254 -6.39 -8.27 -8.15
CA ASP A 254 -5.03 -8.16 -7.63
C ASP A 254 -4.04 -7.96 -8.77
N ILE A 255 -3.14 -7.00 -8.61
CA ILE A 255 -2.10 -6.71 -9.61
C ILE A 255 -0.73 -7.13 -9.06
N LEU A 256 -0.14 -8.13 -9.71
CA LEU A 256 1.21 -8.59 -9.40
C LEU A 256 2.25 -7.62 -9.93
N ILE A 257 3.19 -7.21 -9.07
CA ILE A 257 4.36 -6.37 -9.41
C ILE A 257 5.61 -7.08 -8.88
N ASP A 258 6.09 -8.09 -9.60
CA ASP A 258 7.10 -9.03 -9.11
C ASP A 258 8.18 -9.39 -10.16
N GLY A 259 8.26 -8.62 -11.23
CA GLY A 259 9.19 -8.90 -12.33
C GLY A 259 8.97 -10.25 -12.99
N GLY A 260 7.76 -10.81 -12.89
CA GLY A 260 7.39 -12.11 -13.46
C GLY A 260 7.75 -13.32 -12.58
N ARG A 261 8.28 -13.10 -11.36
CA ARG A 261 8.78 -14.19 -10.49
C ARG A 261 7.71 -15.24 -10.20
N SER A 262 6.48 -14.83 -9.90
CA SER A 262 5.39 -15.75 -9.55
C SER A 262 4.87 -16.58 -10.74
N GLN A 263 5.21 -16.21 -11.96
CA GLN A 263 4.81 -16.92 -13.18
C GLN A 263 5.88 -17.88 -13.69
N LEU A 264 7.09 -17.83 -13.11
CA LEU A 264 8.17 -18.70 -13.51
C LEU A 264 7.86 -20.15 -13.07
N TYR A 265 7.89 -21.07 -14.04
CA TYR A 265 7.91 -22.51 -13.81
C TYR A 265 9.36 -22.96 -13.67
N HIS A 266 9.66 -23.73 -12.65
CA HIS A 266 10.98 -24.31 -12.44
C HIS A 266 10.97 -25.76 -12.91
N ASP A 267 11.95 -26.06 -13.76
CA ASP A 267 12.30 -27.44 -14.09
C ASP A 267 13.00 -28.12 -12.90
#